data_16f4de31c5f92e988efc991a0e9250e6
#
_entry.id   16f4de31c5f92e988efc991a0e9250e6
#
_cell.length_a   1.000
_cell.length_b   1.000
_cell.length_c   1.000
_cell.angle_alpha   90.00
_cell.angle_beta   90.00
_cell.angle_gamma   90.00
#
_symmetry.space_group_name_H-M   'P 1'
#
loop_
_entity.id
_entity.type
_entity.pdbx_description
1 polymer ?
#
loop_
_entity_poly.entity_id
_entity_poly.type
_entity_poly.pdbx_seq_one_letter_code
_entity_poly.pdbx_strand_id
1 'polypeptide(L)'
;DITGLQTFVPFNTLSDWSWHSFPLPEGMRAEDYRPVAVETHGKKIAYELRNPDQPELSEWLTKNPHRYNLGRIGFRLLREDGTEAREIDLGNARQEIDLWTGVVYSRFELNRKEVKVRTVCHPDKDMIGVSIESELLNDGNMSIYLDFPYPDGRYFKHYIGRYDTISGHTSTFEKLAPNSVRIARTMDDTHYYATLDWTGPATFSRESEKAHTFLLQPRHTSTFSFTCCFSPE
;
A
#
# COMPACT_ATOMS: atom_id res chain seq x y z
N ASP A 1 4.78 -2.81 6.48
CA ASP A 1 5.24 -4.11 6.95
C ASP A 1 6.09 -4.78 5.86
N ILE A 2 7.42 -4.75 6.03
CA ILE A 2 8.37 -5.32 5.07
C ILE A 2 8.35 -6.86 5.09
N THR A 3 7.80 -7.46 6.13
CA THR A 3 7.73 -8.91 6.29
C THR A 3 6.47 -9.53 5.73
N GLY A 4 5.51 -8.72 5.26
CA GLY A 4 4.21 -9.20 4.82
C GLY A 4 3.32 -9.75 5.93
N LEU A 5 3.77 -9.65 7.17
CA LEU A 5 3.03 -10.02 8.36
C LEU A 5 1.84 -9.09 8.55
N GLN A 6 0.69 -9.53 8.16
CA GLN A 6 -0.53 -8.89 8.62
C GLN A 6 -0.86 -9.40 10.01
N THR A 7 -0.65 -8.54 10.99
CA THR A 7 -1.16 -8.75 12.33
C THR A 7 -2.70 -8.73 12.32
N PHE A 8 -3.32 -9.04 13.44
CA PHE A 8 -4.77 -8.96 13.62
C PHE A 8 -5.38 -7.59 13.22
N VAL A 9 -4.61 -6.52 13.35
CA VAL A 9 -4.95 -5.18 12.84
C VAL A 9 -3.99 -4.85 11.71
N PRO A 10 -4.46 -4.80 10.45
CA PRO A 10 -3.60 -4.49 9.31
C PRO A 10 -3.15 -3.03 9.36
N PHE A 11 -1.89 -2.81 9.00
CA PHE A 11 -1.34 -1.48 8.82
C PHE A 11 -1.58 -1.00 7.38
N ASN A 12 -1.99 0.25 7.27
CA ASN A 12 -2.17 0.92 5.98
C ASN A 12 -1.09 1.96 5.76
N THR A 13 -0.61 2.05 4.54
CA THR A 13 0.20 3.19 4.10
C THR A 13 -0.76 4.32 3.75
N LEU A 14 -0.77 5.37 4.57
CA LEU A 14 -1.66 6.52 4.42
C LEU A 14 -0.85 7.80 4.36
N SER A 15 -1.41 8.81 3.67
CA SER A 15 -0.93 10.19 3.73
C SER A 15 -2.09 11.14 4.06
N ASP A 16 -1.80 12.38 4.43
CA ASP A 16 -2.80 13.40 4.74
C ASP A 16 -3.65 13.78 3.52
N TRP A 17 -3.10 13.65 2.31
CA TRP A 17 -3.79 13.87 1.02
C TRP A 17 -4.51 12.63 0.47
N SER A 18 -4.32 11.43 1.02
CA SER A 18 -4.86 10.17 0.48
C SER A 18 -6.36 9.98 0.75
N TRP A 19 -7.18 10.83 0.15
CA TRP A 19 -8.63 10.78 0.22
C TRP A 19 -9.25 10.34 -1.10
N HIS A 20 -10.25 9.48 -1.03
CA HIS A 20 -10.99 8.97 -2.16
C HIS A 20 -12.49 9.03 -1.91
N SER A 21 -13.26 9.22 -2.97
CA SER A 21 -14.71 9.09 -2.98
C SER A 21 -15.13 8.21 -4.16
N PHE A 22 -15.94 7.20 -3.88
CA PHE A 22 -16.58 6.45 -4.95
C PHE A 22 -17.52 7.35 -5.74
N PRO A 23 -17.76 7.05 -7.02
CA PRO A 23 -18.78 7.74 -7.80
C PRO A 23 -20.14 7.70 -7.09
N LEU A 24 -20.90 8.79 -7.25
CA LEU A 24 -22.29 8.81 -6.80
C LEU A 24 -23.11 7.75 -7.55
N PRO A 25 -24.11 7.14 -6.91
CA PRO A 25 -25.07 6.30 -7.61
C PRO A 25 -25.73 7.07 -8.75
N GLU A 26 -26.05 6.37 -9.84
CA GLU A 26 -26.59 6.98 -11.05
C GLU A 26 -27.87 7.79 -10.75
N GLY A 27 -27.91 9.02 -11.25
CA GLY A 27 -29.05 9.93 -11.06
C GLY A 27 -29.16 10.57 -9.69
N MET A 28 -28.20 10.32 -8.78
CA MET A 28 -28.22 10.91 -7.43
C MET A 28 -27.23 12.07 -7.33
N ARG A 29 -27.54 13.01 -6.45
CA ARG A 29 -26.68 14.14 -6.08
C ARG A 29 -26.54 14.18 -4.56
N ALA A 30 -25.37 14.54 -4.06
CA ALA A 30 -25.12 14.61 -2.61
C ALA A 30 -26.06 15.60 -1.91
N GLU A 31 -26.40 16.70 -2.60
CA GLU A 31 -27.30 17.75 -2.10
C GLU A 31 -28.75 17.28 -1.95
N ASP A 32 -29.13 16.17 -2.58
CA ASP A 32 -30.48 15.61 -2.49
C ASP A 32 -30.72 14.83 -1.19
N TYR A 33 -29.67 14.65 -0.39
CA TYR A 33 -29.76 13.97 0.91
C TYR A 33 -30.61 14.78 1.89
N ARG A 34 -31.54 14.11 2.56
CA ARG A 34 -32.41 14.69 3.57
C ARG A 34 -32.04 14.17 4.95
N PRO A 35 -31.52 15.02 5.85
CA PRO A 35 -31.21 14.63 7.22
C PRO A 35 -32.45 14.09 7.96
N VAL A 36 -32.23 13.09 8.78
CA VAL A 36 -33.31 12.53 9.62
C VAL A 36 -33.56 13.47 10.80
N ALA A 37 -34.80 13.94 10.92
CA ALA A 37 -35.20 14.76 12.06
C ALA A 37 -35.54 13.88 13.26
N VAL A 38 -34.88 14.12 14.37
CA VAL A 38 -35.13 13.46 15.66
C VAL A 38 -35.69 14.49 16.62
N GLU A 39 -36.78 14.14 17.28
CA GLU A 39 -37.36 14.97 18.33
C GLU A 39 -36.63 14.68 19.65
N THR A 40 -36.05 15.71 20.24
CA THR A 40 -35.39 15.62 21.53
C THR A 40 -35.65 16.90 22.34
N HIS A 41 -36.05 16.77 23.60
CA HIS A 41 -36.37 17.89 24.51
C HIS A 41 -37.30 18.92 23.89
N GLY A 42 -38.34 18.44 23.17
CA GLY A 42 -39.34 19.30 22.53
C GLY A 42 -38.86 20.08 21.31
N LYS A 43 -37.69 19.71 20.75
CA LYS A 43 -37.13 20.30 19.53
C LYS A 43 -36.88 19.24 18.48
N LYS A 44 -37.17 19.56 17.23
CA LYS A 44 -36.77 18.75 16.08
C LYS A 44 -35.38 19.16 15.65
N ILE A 45 -34.45 18.23 15.72
CA ILE A 45 -33.06 18.42 15.32
C ILE A 45 -32.76 17.47 14.15
N ALA A 46 -32.20 18.03 13.07
CA ALA A 46 -31.77 17.23 11.94
C ALA A 46 -30.39 16.63 12.24
N TYR A 47 -30.28 15.32 12.07
CA TYR A 47 -29.02 14.59 12.20
C TYR A 47 -28.67 13.92 10.89
N GLU A 48 -27.38 13.82 10.60
CA GLU A 48 -26.83 13.06 9.48
C GLU A 48 -26.83 11.55 9.80
N LEU A 49 -28.00 11.02 10.09
CA LEU A 49 -28.22 9.59 10.30
C LEU A 49 -28.61 8.92 8.99
N ARG A 50 -28.44 7.61 8.90
CA ARG A 50 -28.94 6.85 7.75
C ARG A 50 -30.44 7.12 7.55
N ASN A 51 -30.79 7.68 6.39
CA ASN A 51 -32.16 7.91 6.01
C ASN A 51 -32.74 6.65 5.34
N PRO A 52 -33.75 5.98 5.94
CA PRO A 52 -34.34 4.78 5.35
C PRO A 52 -35.07 5.03 4.02
N ASP A 53 -35.49 6.26 3.76
CA ASP A 53 -36.13 6.65 2.50
C ASP A 53 -35.10 6.93 1.38
N GLN A 54 -33.81 7.05 1.73
CA GLN A 54 -32.68 7.29 0.83
C GLN A 54 -31.51 6.34 1.16
N PRO A 55 -31.69 5.01 1.09
CA PRO A 55 -30.70 4.06 1.60
C PRO A 55 -29.37 4.09 0.80
N GLU A 56 -29.43 4.23 -0.52
CA GLU A 56 -28.25 4.24 -1.36
C GLU A 56 -27.40 5.50 -1.15
N LEU A 57 -28.05 6.67 -1.08
CA LEU A 57 -27.37 7.93 -0.83
C LEU A 57 -26.81 7.97 0.60
N SER A 58 -27.54 7.45 1.57
CA SER A 58 -27.07 7.31 2.97
C SER A 58 -25.84 6.41 3.06
N GLU A 59 -25.82 5.31 2.32
CA GLU A 59 -24.69 4.40 2.28
C GLU A 59 -23.48 5.06 1.60
N TRP A 60 -23.68 5.77 0.49
CA TRP A 60 -22.65 6.53 -0.18
C TRP A 60 -22.02 7.58 0.73
N LEU A 61 -22.84 8.40 1.42
CA LEU A 61 -22.37 9.40 2.38
C LEU A 61 -21.60 8.79 3.55
N THR A 62 -22.00 7.58 4.00
CA THR A 62 -21.28 6.88 5.08
C THR A 62 -19.90 6.40 4.64
N LYS A 63 -19.74 6.10 3.35
CA LYS A 63 -18.48 5.58 2.79
C LYS A 63 -17.53 6.67 2.31
N ASN A 64 -18.02 7.88 2.08
CA ASN A 64 -17.28 8.93 1.39
C ASN A 64 -17.25 10.27 2.15
N PRO A 65 -16.15 11.03 2.07
CA PRO A 65 -14.86 10.54 1.59
C PRO A 65 -14.22 9.57 2.59
N HIS A 66 -13.32 8.72 2.13
CA HIS A 66 -12.55 7.83 2.99
C HIS A 66 -11.06 7.88 2.66
N ARG A 67 -10.23 7.51 3.63
CA ARG A 67 -8.80 7.30 3.41
C ARG A 67 -8.60 6.01 2.62
N TYR A 68 -7.68 6.03 1.67
CA TYR A 68 -7.27 4.83 0.95
C TYR A 68 -5.82 4.46 1.21
N ASN A 69 -5.55 3.17 1.14
CA ASN A 69 -4.21 2.63 1.26
C ASN A 69 -3.43 2.89 -0.04
N LEU A 70 -2.28 3.56 0.10
CA LEU A 70 -1.40 3.92 -1.03
C LEU A 70 -0.73 2.71 -1.68
N GLY A 71 -0.61 1.60 -0.95
CA GLY A 71 0.04 0.38 -1.41
C GLY A 71 0.83 -0.30 -0.30
N ARG A 72 1.33 -1.46 -0.59
CA ARG A 72 2.27 -2.18 0.27
C ARG A 72 3.57 -2.46 -0.47
N ILE A 73 4.65 -2.42 0.28
CA ILE A 73 5.99 -2.75 -0.18
C ILE A 73 6.47 -3.91 0.67
N GLY A 74 6.98 -4.95 0.04
CA GLY A 74 7.47 -6.11 0.76
C GLY A 74 8.52 -6.88 -0.03
N PHE A 75 8.92 -8.02 0.50
CA PHE A 75 9.85 -8.93 -0.15
C PHE A 75 9.13 -10.16 -0.68
N ARG A 76 9.43 -10.50 -1.93
CA ARG A 76 9.19 -11.84 -2.44
C ARG A 76 10.45 -12.63 -2.22
N LEU A 77 10.36 -13.67 -1.44
CA LEU A 77 11.45 -14.54 -1.05
C LEU A 77 11.20 -15.95 -1.59
N LEU A 78 12.24 -16.57 -2.15
CA LEU A 78 12.14 -17.92 -2.68
C LEU A 78 12.96 -18.88 -1.83
N ARG A 79 12.38 -20.04 -1.56
CA ARG A 79 13.08 -21.18 -0.96
C ARG A 79 14.09 -21.78 -1.93
N GLU A 80 14.95 -22.67 -1.44
CA GLU A 80 15.95 -23.37 -2.28
C GLU A 80 15.30 -24.17 -3.42
N ASP A 81 14.05 -24.63 -3.24
CA ASP A 81 13.27 -25.34 -4.27
C ASP A 81 12.59 -24.41 -5.28
N GLY A 82 12.80 -23.09 -5.19
CA GLY A 82 12.20 -22.06 -6.04
C GLY A 82 10.75 -21.71 -5.71
N THR A 83 10.16 -22.30 -4.69
CA THR A 83 8.81 -21.94 -4.24
C THR A 83 8.85 -20.71 -3.34
N GLU A 84 7.76 -19.96 -3.31
CA GLU A 84 7.65 -18.75 -2.49
C GLU A 84 7.68 -19.10 -0.99
N ALA A 85 8.56 -18.45 -0.25
CA ALA A 85 8.66 -18.60 1.17
C ALA A 85 7.51 -17.87 1.88
N ARG A 86 7.05 -18.47 2.98
CA ARG A 86 6.08 -17.86 3.88
C ARG A 86 6.79 -17.46 5.16
N GLU A 87 6.13 -16.68 5.97
CA GLU A 87 6.62 -16.20 7.24
C GLU A 87 7.18 -17.31 8.14
N ILE A 88 6.50 -18.45 8.19
CA ILE A 88 6.91 -19.61 9.00
C ILE A 88 8.26 -20.21 8.55
N ASP A 89 8.68 -19.92 7.32
CA ASP A 89 9.95 -20.38 6.76
C ASP A 89 11.14 -19.50 7.21
N LEU A 90 10.86 -18.35 7.85
CA LEU A 90 11.88 -17.41 8.31
C LEU A 90 12.43 -17.83 9.69
N GLY A 91 13.74 -17.97 9.77
CA GLY A 91 14.45 -18.23 11.01
C GLY A 91 14.97 -16.94 11.66
N ASN A 92 15.18 -17.00 12.98
CA ASN A 92 15.86 -15.94 13.76
C ASN A 92 15.34 -14.51 13.51
N ALA A 93 14.03 -14.38 13.25
CA ALA A 93 13.43 -13.10 12.94
C ALA A 93 13.44 -12.16 14.16
N ARG A 94 13.98 -10.97 13.96
CA ARG A 94 14.04 -9.90 14.95
C ARG A 94 13.82 -8.56 14.29
N GLN A 95 13.08 -7.68 14.95
CA GLN A 95 12.89 -6.30 14.53
C GLN A 95 13.07 -5.37 15.73
N GLU A 96 13.77 -4.29 15.52
CA GLU A 96 14.00 -3.23 16.49
C GLU A 96 13.77 -1.87 15.82
N ILE A 97 13.24 -0.94 16.58
CA ILE A 97 13.16 0.46 16.17
C ILE A 97 14.03 1.30 17.14
N ASP A 98 14.88 2.12 16.57
CA ASP A 98 15.53 3.20 17.31
C ASP A 98 14.59 4.42 17.29
N LEU A 99 13.96 4.67 18.42
CA LEU A 99 12.99 5.76 18.56
C LEU A 99 13.61 7.15 18.42
N TRP A 100 14.92 7.27 18.58
CA TRP A 100 15.61 8.55 18.44
C TRP A 100 15.88 8.92 16.99
N THR A 101 16.26 7.95 16.19
CA THR A 101 16.57 8.12 14.76
C THR A 101 15.40 7.78 13.85
N GLY A 102 14.38 7.07 14.35
CA GLY A 102 13.25 6.56 13.58
C GLY A 102 13.62 5.40 12.65
N VAL A 103 14.82 4.82 12.80
CA VAL A 103 15.27 3.70 11.95
C VAL A 103 14.74 2.38 12.48
N VAL A 104 14.10 1.61 11.61
CA VAL A 104 13.70 0.23 11.87
C VAL A 104 14.77 -0.71 11.33
N TYR A 105 15.29 -1.57 12.19
CA TYR A 105 16.23 -2.64 11.87
C TYR A 105 15.48 -3.96 11.88
N SER A 106 15.46 -4.66 10.76
CA SER A 106 14.88 -6.00 10.63
C SER A 106 15.96 -7.00 10.25
N ARG A 107 15.95 -8.16 10.89
CA ARG A 107 16.87 -9.25 10.65
C ARG A 107 16.13 -10.56 10.66
N PHE A 108 16.42 -11.43 9.70
CA PHE A 108 15.89 -12.79 9.65
C PHE A 108 16.82 -13.69 8.82
N GLU A 109 16.53 -14.97 8.80
CA GLU A 109 17.25 -15.94 7.98
C GLU A 109 16.29 -16.71 7.08
N LEU A 110 16.71 -16.96 5.86
CA LEU A 110 16.07 -17.88 4.92
C LEU A 110 17.13 -18.62 4.12
N ASN A 111 16.94 -19.93 3.88
CA ASN A 111 17.92 -20.77 3.20
C ASN A 111 19.33 -20.70 3.86
N ARG A 112 19.37 -20.59 5.18
CA ARG A 112 20.60 -20.39 5.97
C ARG A 112 21.39 -19.12 5.63
N LYS A 113 20.76 -18.16 4.96
CA LYS A 113 21.33 -16.87 4.62
C LYS A 113 20.64 -15.77 5.42
N GLU A 114 21.46 -14.91 5.99
CA GLU A 114 20.97 -13.76 6.76
C GLU A 114 20.46 -12.67 5.83
N VAL A 115 19.39 -12.03 6.26
CA VAL A 115 18.86 -10.80 5.67
C VAL A 115 18.86 -9.71 6.72
N LYS A 116 19.49 -8.58 6.40
CA LYS A 116 19.44 -7.37 7.21
C LYS A 116 18.76 -6.26 6.41
N VAL A 117 17.82 -5.60 7.04
CA VAL A 117 17.07 -4.50 6.42
C VAL A 117 17.07 -3.31 7.37
N ARG A 118 17.32 -2.14 6.82
CA ARG A 118 17.11 -0.86 7.49
C ARG A 118 16.05 -0.08 6.75
N THR A 119 15.04 0.39 7.47
CA THR A 119 13.97 1.20 6.92
C THR A 119 13.88 2.52 7.68
N VAL A 120 13.73 3.61 6.94
CA VAL A 120 13.58 4.95 7.49
C VAL A 120 12.54 5.73 6.69
N CYS A 121 11.77 6.57 7.37
CA CYS A 121 10.88 7.53 6.72
C CYS A 121 11.58 8.89 6.59
N HIS A 122 11.30 9.58 5.48
CA HIS A 122 11.73 10.96 5.32
C HIS A 122 10.88 11.87 6.24
N PRO A 123 11.48 12.90 6.90
CA PRO A 123 10.74 13.73 7.85
C PRO A 123 9.69 14.64 7.20
N ASP A 124 9.88 15.05 5.93
CA ASP A 124 9.06 16.07 5.27
C ASP A 124 8.38 15.57 3.97
N LYS A 125 8.54 14.29 3.64
CA LYS A 125 7.97 13.70 2.42
C LYS A 125 7.37 12.34 2.73
N ASP A 126 6.33 11.97 2.02
CA ASP A 126 5.75 10.62 2.04
C ASP A 126 6.68 9.63 1.33
N MET A 127 7.86 9.45 1.89
CA MET A 127 8.93 8.67 1.29
C MET A 127 9.59 7.77 2.34
N ILE A 128 9.81 6.53 1.96
CA ILE A 128 10.64 5.59 2.70
C ILE A 128 11.96 5.36 2.00
N GLY A 129 13.01 5.15 2.78
CA GLY A 129 14.29 4.65 2.32
C GLY A 129 14.55 3.27 2.93
N VAL A 130 14.99 2.33 2.10
CA VAL A 130 15.27 0.95 2.51
C VAL A 130 16.65 0.55 2.05
N SER A 131 17.44 -0.04 2.96
CA SER A 131 18.74 -0.65 2.66
C SER A 131 18.71 -2.10 3.05
N ILE A 132 19.19 -2.98 2.17
CA ILE A 132 19.16 -4.43 2.29
C ILE A 132 20.58 -4.98 2.14
N GLU A 133 20.92 -5.95 2.98
CA GLU A 133 22.16 -6.71 2.90
C GLU A 133 21.81 -8.21 3.01
N SER A 134 22.05 -8.98 1.95
CA SER A 134 21.84 -10.43 1.91
C SER A 134 22.40 -11.06 0.65
N GLU A 135 22.93 -12.27 0.76
CA GLU A 135 23.29 -13.11 -0.39
C GLU A 135 22.06 -13.60 -1.19
N LEU A 136 20.85 -13.56 -0.64
CA LEU A 136 19.61 -13.90 -1.37
C LEU A 136 19.37 -12.98 -2.56
N LEU A 137 19.84 -11.74 -2.52
CA LEU A 137 19.78 -10.79 -3.64
C LEU A 137 20.63 -11.28 -4.82
N ASN A 138 21.86 -11.73 -4.53
CA ASN A 138 22.79 -12.21 -5.54
C ASN A 138 22.29 -13.50 -6.21
N ASP A 139 21.67 -14.37 -5.45
CA ASP A 139 21.10 -15.64 -5.94
C ASP A 139 19.80 -15.46 -6.73
N GLY A 140 19.20 -14.26 -6.71
CA GLY A 140 17.90 -14.00 -7.31
C GLY A 140 16.71 -14.54 -6.50
N ASN A 141 16.96 -14.98 -5.26
CA ASN A 141 15.94 -15.52 -4.36
C ASN A 141 15.23 -14.44 -3.52
N MET A 142 15.57 -13.17 -3.72
CA MET A 142 14.94 -12.04 -3.06
C MET A 142 14.65 -10.93 -4.08
N SER A 143 13.41 -10.50 -4.12
CA SER A 143 12.96 -9.32 -4.87
C SER A 143 12.07 -8.45 -4.00
N ILE A 144 11.92 -7.19 -4.39
CA ILE A 144 11.02 -6.23 -3.75
C ILE A 144 9.75 -6.19 -4.58
N TYR A 145 8.58 -6.30 -3.95
CA TYR A 145 7.32 -6.08 -4.61
C TYR A 145 6.65 -4.80 -4.13
N LEU A 146 5.92 -4.17 -5.04
CA LEU A 146 4.96 -3.13 -4.75
C LEU A 146 3.61 -3.60 -5.24
N ASP A 147 2.61 -3.49 -4.38
CA ASP A 147 1.28 -3.99 -4.67
C ASP A 147 0.24 -2.95 -4.25
N PHE A 148 -0.70 -2.67 -5.15
CA PHE A 148 -1.62 -1.54 -5.03
C PHE A 148 -3.06 -2.02 -4.98
N PRO A 149 -3.78 -1.76 -3.87
CA PRO A 149 -5.15 -2.19 -3.73
C PRO A 149 -6.13 -1.23 -4.44
N TYR A 150 -7.35 -1.73 -4.64
CA TYR A 150 -8.51 -0.89 -4.88
C TYR A 150 -9.20 -0.60 -3.55
N PRO A 151 -9.63 0.64 -3.25
CA PRO A 151 -10.33 0.96 -2.02
C PRO A 151 -11.67 0.19 -1.94
N ASP A 152 -12.08 -0.18 -0.75
CA ASP A 152 -13.31 -0.94 -0.53
C ASP A 152 -14.41 -0.10 0.15
N GLY A 153 -14.04 0.92 0.90
CA GLY A 153 -14.99 1.78 1.64
C GLY A 153 -15.82 1.05 2.69
N ARG A 154 -15.59 -0.25 2.92
CA ARG A 154 -16.31 -1.01 3.94
C ARG A 154 -15.69 -0.85 5.32
N TYR A 155 -16.50 -0.40 6.25
CA TYR A 155 -16.10 -0.25 7.65
C TYR A 155 -15.71 -1.60 8.25
N PHE A 156 -14.56 -1.66 8.92
CA PHE A 156 -14.01 -2.79 9.70
C PHE A 156 -13.59 -4.06 8.98
N LYS A 157 -13.82 -4.25 7.69
CA LYS A 157 -13.42 -5.51 7.03
C LYS A 157 -12.32 -5.37 5.99
N HIS A 158 -12.30 -4.29 5.22
CA HIS A 158 -11.42 -4.16 4.07
C HIS A 158 -10.83 -2.75 3.90
N TYR A 159 -10.66 -2.01 4.99
CA TYR A 159 -10.08 -0.66 4.93
C TYR A 159 -8.63 -0.62 4.43
N ILE A 160 -7.95 -1.77 4.39
CA ILE A 160 -6.65 -1.90 3.69
C ILE A 160 -6.80 -1.93 2.17
N GLY A 161 -8.03 -2.05 1.66
CA GLY A 161 -8.34 -2.24 0.26
C GLY A 161 -8.31 -3.70 -0.18
N ARG A 162 -8.68 -3.92 -1.44
CA ARG A 162 -8.72 -5.22 -2.08
C ARG A 162 -7.58 -5.36 -3.08
N TYR A 163 -6.68 -6.29 -2.82
CA TYR A 163 -5.54 -6.59 -3.68
C TYR A 163 -5.87 -7.60 -4.79
N ASP A 164 -7.01 -8.28 -4.68
CA ASP A 164 -7.53 -9.23 -5.65
C ASP A 164 -8.39 -8.58 -6.75
N THR A 165 -8.67 -7.28 -6.64
CA THR A 165 -9.47 -6.54 -7.61
C THR A 165 -8.58 -6.08 -8.77
N ILE A 166 -8.94 -6.50 -9.99
CA ILE A 166 -8.20 -6.16 -11.21
C ILE A 166 -8.87 -5.00 -11.95
N SER A 167 -10.17 -4.85 -11.80
CA SER A 167 -10.97 -3.81 -12.45
C SER A 167 -11.26 -2.63 -11.51
N GLY A 168 -11.65 -1.50 -12.07
CA GLY A 168 -12.01 -0.29 -11.32
C GLY A 168 -10.82 0.63 -11.02
N HIS A 169 -9.59 0.16 -11.27
CA HIS A 169 -8.40 0.99 -11.15
C HIS A 169 -7.32 0.60 -12.17
N THR A 170 -6.40 1.51 -12.41
CA THR A 170 -5.29 1.26 -13.33
C THR A 170 -3.95 1.57 -12.68
N SER A 171 -2.91 0.87 -13.14
CA SER A 171 -1.53 1.11 -12.79
C SER A 171 -0.72 1.11 -14.08
N THR A 172 -0.02 2.19 -14.34
CA THR A 172 0.94 2.25 -15.43
C THR A 172 2.29 2.64 -14.87
N PHE A 173 3.38 2.38 -15.57
CA PHE A 173 4.66 2.88 -15.14
C PHE A 173 5.46 3.41 -16.31
N GLU A 174 6.30 4.37 -16.02
CA GLU A 174 7.28 4.94 -16.94
C GLU A 174 8.68 4.91 -16.31
N LYS A 175 9.68 4.75 -17.15
CA LYS A 175 11.08 4.79 -16.75
C LYS A 175 11.57 6.24 -16.82
N LEU A 176 11.91 6.81 -15.68
CA LEU A 176 12.43 8.19 -15.61
C LEU A 176 13.96 8.24 -15.87
N ALA A 177 14.69 7.23 -15.38
CA ALA A 177 16.13 7.09 -15.52
C ALA A 177 16.52 5.59 -15.49
N PRO A 178 17.77 5.21 -15.72
CA PRO A 178 18.20 3.82 -15.63
C PRO A 178 17.80 3.12 -14.33
N ASN A 179 17.81 3.82 -13.21
CA ASN A 179 17.52 3.32 -11.87
C ASN A 179 16.36 4.08 -11.22
N SER A 180 15.40 4.54 -12.03
CA SER A 180 14.25 5.32 -11.55
C SER A 180 13.00 4.99 -12.38
N VAL A 181 11.89 4.76 -11.70
CA VAL A 181 10.57 4.56 -12.32
C VAL A 181 9.51 5.33 -11.56
N ARG A 182 8.48 5.76 -12.28
CA ARG A 182 7.26 6.30 -11.70
C ARG A 182 6.09 5.39 -12.07
N ILE A 183 5.35 4.97 -11.07
CA ILE A 183 4.09 4.24 -11.23
C ILE A 183 2.97 5.26 -11.07
N ALA A 184 2.13 5.40 -12.09
CA ALA A 184 0.92 6.20 -12.04
C ALA A 184 -0.27 5.30 -11.67
N ARG A 185 -1.02 5.75 -10.69
CA ARG A 185 -2.22 5.07 -10.16
C ARG A 185 -3.45 5.94 -10.43
N THR A 186 -4.50 5.29 -10.92
CA THR A 186 -5.80 5.91 -11.15
C THR A 186 -6.89 5.03 -10.58
N MET A 187 -7.75 5.62 -9.75
CA MET A 187 -8.91 4.97 -9.13
C MET A 187 -10.06 5.96 -9.20
N ASP A 188 -11.06 5.68 -10.02
CA ASP A 188 -12.13 6.65 -10.31
C ASP A 188 -11.52 8.03 -10.67
N ASP A 189 -11.85 9.11 -9.95
CA ASP A 189 -11.30 10.46 -10.14
C ASP A 189 -10.02 10.72 -9.32
N THR A 190 -9.51 9.72 -8.59
CA THR A 190 -8.33 9.86 -7.75
C THR A 190 -7.08 9.41 -8.50
N HIS A 191 -6.06 10.25 -8.47
CA HIS A 191 -4.77 9.99 -9.10
C HIS A 191 -3.64 10.18 -8.08
N TYR A 192 -2.61 9.35 -8.16
CA TYR A 192 -1.37 9.52 -7.40
C TYR A 192 -0.22 8.75 -8.04
N TYR A 193 0.97 9.03 -7.58
CA TYR A 193 2.20 8.42 -8.08
C TYR A 193 2.97 7.73 -6.96
N ALA A 194 3.67 6.65 -7.33
CA ALA A 194 4.71 6.04 -6.52
C ALA A 194 6.01 6.07 -7.34
N THR A 195 6.99 6.85 -6.90
CA THR A 195 8.28 6.98 -7.57
C THR A 195 9.33 6.18 -6.81
N LEU A 196 10.01 5.29 -7.52
CA LEU A 196 11.10 4.47 -6.99
C LEU A 196 12.41 4.88 -7.61
N ASP A 197 13.41 5.06 -6.75
CA ASP A 197 14.81 5.22 -7.12
C ASP A 197 15.64 4.16 -6.41
N TRP A 198 16.65 3.60 -7.06
CA TRP A 198 17.47 2.55 -6.45
C TRP A 198 18.95 2.63 -6.87
N THR A 199 19.80 1.93 -6.12
CA THR A 199 21.22 1.82 -6.38
C THR A 199 21.55 0.49 -7.02
N GLY A 200 22.50 0.50 -7.98
CA GLY A 200 23.00 -0.72 -8.59
C GLY A 200 22.10 -1.32 -9.66
N PRO A 201 22.48 -2.47 -10.20
CA PRO A 201 21.74 -3.11 -11.29
C PRO A 201 20.48 -3.82 -10.76
N ALA A 202 19.36 -3.51 -11.38
CA ALA A 202 18.08 -4.18 -11.10
C ALA A 202 17.17 -4.17 -12.34
N THR A 203 16.23 -5.09 -12.38
CA THR A 203 15.12 -5.07 -13.34
C THR A 203 13.84 -4.68 -12.65
N PHE A 204 13.07 -3.81 -13.30
CA PHE A 204 11.73 -3.44 -12.87
C PHE A 204 10.72 -3.97 -13.88
N SER A 205 9.69 -4.65 -13.40
CA SER A 205 8.66 -5.26 -14.25
C SER A 205 7.31 -5.30 -13.53
N ARG A 206 6.24 -5.36 -14.32
CA ARG A 206 4.93 -5.73 -13.82
C ARG A 206 4.84 -7.26 -13.71
N GLU A 207 4.18 -7.79 -12.68
CA GLU A 207 4.02 -9.24 -12.49
C GLU A 207 3.14 -9.86 -13.58
N SER A 208 2.03 -9.22 -13.91
CA SER A 208 1.19 -9.56 -15.05
C SER A 208 0.51 -8.32 -15.61
N GLU A 209 0.01 -8.36 -16.88
CA GLU A 209 -0.66 -7.21 -17.48
C GLU A 209 -1.92 -6.75 -16.73
N LYS A 210 -2.57 -7.69 -16.02
CA LYS A 210 -3.78 -7.41 -15.25
C LYS A 210 -3.53 -7.15 -13.76
N ALA A 211 -2.33 -7.40 -13.29
CA ALA A 211 -1.99 -7.20 -11.89
C ALA A 211 -1.56 -5.76 -11.62
N HIS A 212 -1.79 -5.32 -10.41
CA HIS A 212 -1.33 -4.05 -9.89
C HIS A 212 -0.07 -4.23 -9.03
N THR A 213 0.64 -5.35 -9.25
CA THR A 213 1.87 -5.74 -8.57
C THR A 213 3.07 -5.53 -9.47
N PHE A 214 4.09 -4.89 -8.94
CA PHE A 214 5.37 -4.63 -9.62
C PHE A 214 6.50 -5.27 -8.83
N LEU A 215 7.53 -5.71 -9.55
CA LEU A 215 8.72 -6.33 -8.98
C LEU A 215 9.95 -5.50 -9.34
N LEU A 216 10.73 -5.20 -8.32
CA LEU A 216 12.09 -4.68 -8.46
C LEU A 216 13.05 -5.78 -8.02
N GLN A 217 13.80 -6.32 -8.97
CA GLN A 217 14.69 -7.45 -8.76
C GLN A 217 16.15 -7.00 -8.91
N PRO A 218 16.89 -6.87 -7.80
CA PRO A 218 18.32 -6.64 -7.80
C PRO A 218 19.08 -7.79 -8.49
N ARG A 219 20.24 -7.50 -9.05
CA ARG A 219 21.05 -8.49 -9.76
C ARG A 219 22.53 -8.30 -9.41
N HIS A 220 23.24 -9.42 -9.23
CA HIS A 220 24.69 -9.45 -9.03
C HIS A 220 25.15 -8.56 -7.88
N THR A 221 24.44 -8.56 -6.78
CA THR A 221 24.77 -7.78 -5.58
C THR A 221 24.26 -8.45 -4.32
N SER A 222 25.00 -8.28 -3.23
CA SER A 222 24.55 -8.65 -1.87
C SER A 222 24.09 -7.44 -1.06
N THR A 223 24.17 -6.22 -1.63
CA THR A 223 23.68 -5.01 -0.99
C THR A 223 22.84 -4.22 -1.98
N PHE A 224 21.69 -3.69 -1.51
CA PHE A 224 20.80 -2.94 -2.35
C PHE A 224 20.06 -1.88 -1.54
N SER A 225 19.86 -0.72 -2.12
CA SER A 225 19.06 0.34 -1.49
C SER A 225 18.08 0.95 -2.47
N PHE A 226 16.92 1.30 -1.98
CA PHE A 226 15.90 2.00 -2.77
C PHE A 226 15.13 3.00 -1.91
N THR A 227 14.52 3.96 -2.58
CA THR A 227 13.52 4.84 -1.99
C THR A 227 12.19 4.64 -2.71
N CYS A 228 11.10 4.84 -2.01
CA CYS A 228 9.76 4.93 -2.59
C CYS A 228 9.06 6.16 -2.04
N CYS A 229 8.70 7.08 -2.93
CA CYS A 229 8.01 8.31 -2.62
C CYS A 229 6.59 8.26 -3.20
N PHE A 230 5.59 8.57 -2.37
CA PHE A 230 4.21 8.72 -2.80
C PHE A 230 3.88 10.21 -2.93
N SER A 231 3.16 10.58 -3.99
CA SER A 231 2.77 11.97 -4.22
C SER A 231 1.44 12.05 -4.99
N PRO A 232 0.63 13.09 -4.76
CA PRO A 232 -0.59 13.34 -5.52
C PRO A 232 -0.30 13.86 -6.95
N GLU A 233 0.92 14.40 -7.17
CA GLU A 233 1.39 15.02 -8.42
C GLU A 233 2.77 14.48 -8.83
#